data_920537083e6bbe02322704f4a6fceca3
#
_entry.id   920537083e6bbe02322704f4a6fceca3
#
_cell.length_a   1.000
_cell.length_b   1.000
_cell.length_c   1.000
_cell.angle_alpha   90.00
_cell.angle_beta   90.00
_cell.angle_gamma   90.00
#
_symmetry.space_group_name_H-M   'P 1'
#
loop_
_entity.id
_entity.type
_entity.pdbx_description
1 polymer ?
#
loop_
_entity_poly.entity_id
_entity_poly.type
_entity_poly.pdbx_seq_one_letter_code
_entity_poly.pdbx_strand_id
1 'polypeptide(L)'
;LFCLFHIPRGGVVAVVVVGGIVAKFLFKKKEKVTLLGPSVKISLRLVDKEKITHDSNLYTFALPSNDHILGLPNGSYVRLHARIDGENVVRPYTPISLHSDRGYVKFLIKTYRKNVHPNFPAGGKMTQALEALTNDSCVDVSGPCGNLVYNGDGCFEIKGSNPRKIHAKRISMICGGSGLTPMYQLIKAIIMSDTDTTKIALLYANKTEDDILLKDELDKLRDDNPEQFRVWYTVGSPPSNWPYGVGYVDSRMMEEHIFPAGPDSFALICGPPPMLQSACIPNLKAIGYTPDMYYAF
;
A
#
# COMPACT_ATOMS: atom_id res chain seq x y z
N LEU A 1 3.71 -46.62 22.15
CA LEU A 1 3.17 -47.01 20.84
C LEU A 1 3.30 -45.82 19.90
N PHE A 2 4.15 -45.93 18.90
CA PHE A 2 4.30 -44.88 17.86
C PHE A 2 3.36 -45.22 16.68
N CYS A 3 2.42 -44.39 16.38
CA CYS A 3 1.69 -44.42 15.11
C CYS A 3 2.17 -43.27 14.23
N LEU A 4 2.85 -43.59 13.14
CA LEU A 4 3.19 -42.64 12.07
C LEU A 4 2.04 -42.63 11.07
N PHE A 5 1.36 -41.50 10.95
CA PHE A 5 0.44 -41.26 9.85
C PHE A 5 1.17 -40.44 8.77
N HIS A 6 1.18 -40.98 7.56
CA HIS A 6 1.73 -40.32 6.39
C HIS A 6 0.71 -39.37 5.79
N ILE A 7 1.01 -38.06 5.80
CA ILE A 7 0.22 -37.03 5.11
C ILE A 7 0.98 -36.61 3.86
N PRO A 8 0.41 -36.62 2.69
CA PRO A 8 1.10 -36.24 1.47
C PRO A 8 1.30 -34.72 1.38
N ARG A 9 2.55 -34.34 1.14
CA ARG A 9 3.07 -33.02 0.77
C ARG A 9 3.07 -31.93 1.87
N GLY A 10 4.16 -31.84 2.60
CA GLY A 10 4.71 -30.58 3.09
C GLY A 10 4.94 -30.39 4.57
N GLY A 11 4.64 -31.32 5.45
CA GLY A 11 4.94 -31.20 6.89
C GLY A 11 5.08 -32.56 7.56
N VAL A 12 6.15 -32.74 8.32
CA VAL A 12 6.30 -33.89 9.23
C VAL A 12 5.59 -33.52 10.52
N VAL A 13 4.52 -34.25 10.86
CA VAL A 13 3.84 -34.14 12.17
C VAL A 13 4.37 -35.27 13.03
N ALA A 14 5.16 -34.98 14.04
CA ALA A 14 5.50 -35.95 15.10
C ALA A 14 4.42 -35.85 16.18
N VAL A 15 3.68 -36.93 16.42
CA VAL A 15 2.71 -37.04 17.52
C VAL A 15 3.36 -37.86 18.61
N VAL A 16 3.65 -37.23 19.76
CA VAL A 16 4.11 -37.93 20.95
C VAL A 16 2.92 -38.03 21.93
N VAL A 17 2.50 -39.24 22.22
CA VAL A 17 1.45 -39.49 23.19
C VAL A 17 2.10 -39.85 24.52
N VAL A 18 2.00 -38.99 25.52
CA VAL A 18 2.41 -39.27 26.91
C VAL A 18 1.23 -38.89 27.81
N GLY A 19 0.70 -39.88 28.50
CA GLY A 19 -0.28 -39.65 29.57
C GLY A 19 -1.61 -39.01 29.13
N GLY A 20 -2.15 -39.36 27.96
CA GLY A 20 -3.49 -38.94 27.53
C GLY A 20 -3.57 -37.51 26.93
N ILE A 21 -2.44 -36.80 26.75
CA ILE A 21 -2.38 -35.48 26.14
C ILE A 21 -1.69 -35.58 24.78
N VAL A 22 -2.40 -35.26 23.71
CA VAL A 22 -1.85 -35.17 22.35
C VAL A 22 -1.32 -33.76 22.14
N ALA A 23 0.02 -33.59 22.16
CA ALA A 23 0.63 -32.32 21.76
C ALA A 23 0.98 -32.36 20.27
N LYS A 24 0.29 -31.55 19.47
CA LYS A 24 0.63 -31.30 18.06
C LYS A 24 1.75 -30.25 17.98
N PHE A 25 2.97 -30.65 17.74
CA PHE A 25 4.04 -29.74 17.35
C PHE A 25 3.95 -29.47 15.84
N LEU A 26 3.37 -28.35 15.49
CA LEU A 26 3.40 -27.84 14.12
C LEU A 26 4.76 -27.14 13.91
N PHE A 27 5.68 -27.76 13.22
CA PHE A 27 6.88 -27.08 12.71
C PHE A 27 6.43 -26.12 11.61
N LYS A 28 6.25 -24.84 11.98
CA LYS A 28 6.00 -23.78 10.99
C LYS A 28 7.25 -23.63 10.12
N LYS A 29 7.20 -24.03 8.85
CA LYS A 29 8.31 -23.84 7.90
C LYS A 29 8.68 -22.36 7.92
N LYS A 30 9.94 -22.03 8.23
CA LYS A 30 10.42 -20.65 8.26
C LYS A 30 10.18 -20.03 6.88
N GLU A 31 9.47 -18.90 6.83
CA GLU A 31 9.21 -18.21 5.59
C GLU A 31 10.51 -17.71 4.96
N LYS A 32 10.63 -17.88 3.66
CA LYS A 32 11.74 -17.33 2.88
C LYS A 32 11.44 -15.87 2.56
N VAL A 33 12.12 -14.97 3.24
CA VAL A 33 11.94 -13.52 3.10
C VAL A 33 12.98 -12.96 2.13
N THR A 34 12.53 -12.09 1.22
CA THR A 34 13.37 -11.47 0.20
C THR A 34 14.11 -10.24 0.72
N LEU A 35 13.42 -9.33 1.42
CA LEU A 35 14.04 -8.10 1.92
C LEU A 35 14.92 -8.38 3.15
N LEU A 36 16.18 -7.97 3.07
CA LEU A 36 17.19 -8.20 4.12
C LEU A 36 17.52 -6.96 4.96
N GLY A 37 16.89 -5.83 4.64
CA GLY A 37 17.09 -4.56 5.35
C GLY A 37 17.24 -3.37 4.40
N PRO A 38 17.10 -2.14 4.93
CA PRO A 38 17.08 -0.91 4.11
C PRO A 38 18.42 -0.59 3.44
N SER A 39 19.51 -1.18 3.92
CA SER A 39 20.86 -0.98 3.36
C SER A 39 21.27 -2.10 2.38
N VAL A 40 20.52 -3.19 2.30
CA VAL A 40 20.82 -4.33 1.43
C VAL A 40 19.99 -4.25 0.17
N LYS A 41 20.66 -4.20 -0.99
CA LYS A 41 20.01 -4.21 -2.29
C LYS A 41 19.86 -5.63 -2.79
N ILE A 42 18.71 -5.93 -3.35
CA ILE A 42 18.39 -7.19 -4.01
C ILE A 42 17.90 -6.86 -5.41
N SER A 43 18.48 -7.49 -6.41
CA SER A 43 18.08 -7.30 -7.81
C SER A 43 16.88 -8.16 -8.13
N LEU A 44 15.76 -7.55 -8.54
CA LEU A 44 14.54 -8.22 -8.92
C LEU A 44 14.30 -8.08 -10.42
N ARG A 45 13.96 -9.20 -11.08
CA ARG A 45 13.73 -9.27 -12.52
C ARG A 45 12.29 -8.93 -12.85
N LEU A 46 12.06 -8.01 -13.79
CA LEU A 46 10.75 -7.70 -14.34
C LEU A 46 10.25 -8.89 -15.19
N VAL A 47 9.09 -9.42 -14.84
CA VAL A 47 8.46 -10.54 -15.54
C VAL A 47 7.25 -10.16 -16.35
N ASP A 48 6.59 -9.04 -15.96
CA ASP A 48 5.43 -8.54 -16.67
C ASP A 48 5.26 -7.03 -16.46
N LYS A 49 4.77 -6.34 -17.48
CA LYS A 49 4.42 -4.93 -17.48
C LYS A 49 3.11 -4.70 -18.22
N GLU A 50 2.07 -4.42 -17.48
CA GLU A 50 0.72 -4.18 -17.98
C GLU A 50 0.38 -2.69 -17.92
N LYS A 51 -0.21 -2.14 -19.00
CA LYS A 51 -0.71 -0.76 -19.03
C LYS A 51 -2.08 -0.69 -18.36
N ILE A 52 -2.20 0.08 -17.29
CA ILE A 52 -3.44 0.24 -16.52
C ILE A 52 -4.20 1.50 -16.94
N THR A 53 -3.51 2.65 -17.08
CA THR A 53 -4.10 3.90 -17.57
C THR A 53 -3.22 4.50 -18.67
N HIS A 54 -3.60 5.67 -19.19
CA HIS A 54 -2.82 6.38 -20.21
C HIS A 54 -1.39 6.72 -19.77
N ASP A 55 -1.13 6.79 -18.46
CA ASP A 55 0.16 7.16 -17.90
C ASP A 55 0.63 6.26 -16.72
N SER A 56 -0.05 5.15 -16.46
CA SER A 56 0.27 4.27 -15.35
C SER A 56 0.40 2.82 -15.79
N ASN A 57 1.40 2.12 -15.26
CA ASN A 57 1.67 0.72 -15.54
C ASN A 57 1.73 -0.09 -14.24
N LEU A 58 1.32 -1.35 -14.33
CA LEU A 58 1.52 -2.37 -13.30
C LEU A 58 2.76 -3.17 -13.66
N TYR A 59 3.75 -3.16 -12.79
CA TYR A 59 5.00 -3.90 -12.93
C TYR A 59 4.99 -5.10 -12.01
N THR A 60 5.22 -6.29 -12.55
CA THR A 60 5.38 -7.53 -11.79
C THR A 60 6.84 -7.96 -11.82
N PHE A 61 7.47 -8.02 -10.65
CA PHE A 61 8.84 -8.50 -10.49
C PHE A 61 8.86 -9.87 -9.82
N ALA A 62 9.71 -10.76 -10.30
CA ALA A 62 9.93 -12.06 -9.69
C ALA A 62 10.73 -11.92 -8.39
N LEU A 63 10.32 -12.63 -7.35
CA LEU A 63 11.12 -12.89 -6.15
C LEU A 63 12.12 -14.02 -6.40
N PRO A 64 13.13 -14.23 -5.53
CA PRO A 64 14.19 -15.21 -5.77
C PRO A 64 13.73 -16.66 -6.01
N SER A 65 12.56 -17.04 -5.53
CA SER A 65 11.85 -18.29 -5.87
C SER A 65 10.36 -18.16 -5.59
N ASN A 66 9.58 -19.12 -6.12
CA ASN A 66 8.13 -19.20 -5.91
C ASN A 66 7.71 -19.36 -4.43
N ASP A 67 8.62 -19.74 -3.54
CA ASP A 67 8.39 -19.89 -2.10
C ASP A 67 8.67 -18.58 -1.31
N HIS A 68 9.35 -17.61 -1.93
CA HIS A 68 9.69 -16.35 -1.25
C HIS A 68 8.47 -15.43 -1.14
N ILE A 69 8.37 -14.77 0.02
CA ILE A 69 7.55 -13.55 0.20
C ILE A 69 8.46 -12.32 0.10
N LEU A 70 7.88 -11.16 -0.16
CA LEU A 70 8.67 -9.92 -0.14
C LEU A 70 9.22 -9.64 1.27
N GLY A 71 8.41 -9.85 2.31
CA GLY A 71 8.77 -9.59 3.71
C GLY A 71 8.63 -8.11 4.09
N LEU A 72 7.70 -7.40 3.44
CA LEU A 72 7.39 -6.01 3.73
C LEU A 72 6.21 -5.91 4.71
N PRO A 73 6.38 -5.33 5.90
CA PRO A 73 5.27 -5.07 6.81
C PRO A 73 4.23 -4.12 6.19
N ASN A 74 2.96 -4.32 6.48
CA ASN A 74 1.88 -3.43 6.01
C ASN A 74 2.09 -2.00 6.55
N GLY A 75 1.93 -0.99 5.69
CA GLY A 75 2.23 0.42 6.00
C GLY A 75 3.67 0.83 5.67
N SER A 76 4.54 -0.12 5.35
CA SER A 76 5.92 0.12 4.94
C SER A 76 6.07 0.17 3.41
N TYR A 77 7.20 0.67 2.95
CA TYR A 77 7.56 0.76 1.53
C TYR A 77 8.96 0.20 1.26
N VAL A 78 9.29 0.05 -0.01
CA VAL A 78 10.64 -0.27 -0.48
C VAL A 78 11.25 0.91 -1.22
N ARG A 79 12.57 0.92 -1.38
CA ARG A 79 13.27 1.84 -2.26
C ARG A 79 13.68 1.10 -3.53
N LEU A 80 13.28 1.64 -4.68
CA LEU A 80 13.81 1.24 -5.98
C LEU A 80 15.04 2.09 -6.30
N HIS A 81 16.08 1.45 -6.82
CA HIS A 81 17.36 2.07 -7.16
C HIS A 81 17.61 1.88 -8.66
N ALA A 82 17.99 2.93 -9.33
CA ALA A 82 18.41 2.91 -10.74
C ALA A 82 19.58 3.84 -10.96
N ARG A 83 20.46 3.48 -11.89
CA ARG A 83 21.51 4.39 -12.40
C ARG A 83 21.00 5.04 -13.68
N ILE A 84 20.75 6.34 -13.63
CA ILE A 84 20.16 7.13 -14.71
C ILE A 84 21.07 8.31 -15.01
N ASP A 85 21.51 8.44 -16.25
CA ASP A 85 22.45 9.50 -16.68
C ASP A 85 23.71 9.59 -15.80
N GLY A 86 24.23 8.43 -15.35
CA GLY A 86 25.40 8.35 -14.47
C GLY A 86 25.12 8.61 -12.99
N GLU A 87 23.92 9.04 -12.61
CA GLU A 87 23.50 9.32 -11.24
C GLU A 87 22.77 8.15 -10.59
N ASN A 88 22.96 7.95 -9.29
CA ASN A 88 22.16 7.01 -8.51
C ASN A 88 20.83 7.68 -8.12
N VAL A 89 19.75 7.22 -8.71
CA VAL A 89 18.39 7.69 -8.41
C VAL A 89 17.70 6.67 -7.52
N VAL A 90 17.17 7.11 -6.37
CA VAL A 90 16.46 6.25 -5.41
C VAL A 90 15.11 6.87 -5.12
N ARG A 91 14.03 6.07 -5.20
CA ARG A 91 12.68 6.54 -4.92
C ARG A 91 11.90 5.50 -4.11
N PRO A 92 11.02 5.96 -3.18
CA PRO A 92 10.14 5.08 -2.42
C PRO A 92 8.97 4.60 -3.29
N TYR A 93 8.61 3.34 -3.12
CA TYR A 93 7.41 2.74 -3.74
C TYR A 93 6.76 1.77 -2.77
N THR A 94 5.44 1.86 -2.67
CA THR A 94 4.64 0.90 -1.92
C THR A 94 4.06 -0.12 -2.89
N PRO A 95 4.36 -1.42 -2.75
CA PRO A 95 3.77 -2.45 -3.59
C PRO A 95 2.26 -2.59 -3.29
N ILE A 96 1.51 -3.00 -4.30
CA ILE A 96 0.08 -3.30 -4.19
C ILE A 96 -0.23 -4.80 -4.04
N SER A 97 0.78 -5.66 -4.17
CA SER A 97 0.69 -7.07 -3.81
C SER A 97 0.59 -7.25 -2.30
N LEU A 98 -0.05 -8.35 -1.87
CA LEU A 98 -0.20 -8.66 -0.44
C LEU A 98 1.13 -9.09 0.19
N HIS A 99 1.23 -8.89 1.50
CA HIS A 99 2.35 -9.42 2.30
C HIS A 99 2.52 -10.94 2.14
N SER A 100 1.42 -11.66 1.97
CA SER A 100 1.39 -13.13 1.82
C SER A 100 1.68 -13.63 0.41
N ASP A 101 1.68 -12.76 -0.59
CA ASP A 101 1.94 -13.15 -1.98
C ASP A 101 3.34 -13.73 -2.14
N ARG A 102 3.44 -14.83 -2.90
CA ARG A 102 4.68 -15.60 -3.06
C ARG A 102 5.16 -15.57 -4.50
N GLY A 103 6.48 -15.53 -4.67
CA GLY A 103 7.14 -15.62 -5.97
C GLY A 103 7.16 -14.33 -6.76
N TYR A 104 6.39 -13.32 -6.39
CA TYR A 104 6.34 -12.04 -7.09
C TYR A 104 6.04 -10.86 -6.16
N VAL A 105 6.31 -9.65 -6.66
CA VAL A 105 5.86 -8.38 -6.09
C VAL A 105 5.32 -7.49 -7.21
N LYS A 106 4.23 -6.75 -6.94
CA LYS A 106 3.58 -5.86 -7.90
C LYS A 106 3.65 -4.40 -7.48
N PHE A 107 4.05 -3.53 -8.41
CA PHE A 107 4.07 -2.08 -8.22
C PHE A 107 3.19 -1.41 -9.28
N LEU A 108 2.25 -0.58 -8.83
CA LEU A 108 1.49 0.30 -9.70
C LEU A 108 2.18 1.67 -9.72
N ILE A 109 2.67 2.08 -10.88
CA ILE A 109 3.52 3.26 -11.01
C ILE A 109 3.01 4.17 -12.11
N LYS A 110 2.73 5.43 -11.74
CA LYS A 110 2.40 6.51 -12.66
C LYS A 110 3.68 7.10 -13.25
N THR A 111 3.73 7.21 -14.58
CA THR A 111 4.84 7.81 -15.29
C THR A 111 4.65 9.32 -15.44
N TYR A 112 5.59 10.09 -14.90
CA TYR A 112 5.64 11.54 -15.08
C TYR A 112 6.53 11.87 -16.28
N ARG A 113 5.90 12.09 -17.44
CA ARG A 113 6.61 12.34 -18.70
C ARG A 113 7.14 13.76 -18.81
N LYS A 114 8.16 13.94 -19.65
CA LYS A 114 8.72 15.26 -20.00
C LYS A 114 7.66 16.15 -20.61
N ASN A 115 7.75 17.45 -20.36
CA ASN A 115 6.91 18.51 -20.96
C ASN A 115 5.40 18.38 -20.70
N VAL A 116 4.98 17.62 -19.69
CA VAL A 116 3.56 17.49 -19.28
C VAL A 116 3.21 18.49 -18.19
N HIS A 117 4.11 18.76 -17.26
CA HIS A 117 3.86 19.67 -16.14
C HIS A 117 4.79 20.89 -16.22
N PRO A 118 4.24 22.13 -16.26
CA PRO A 118 5.05 23.34 -16.47
C PRO A 118 6.15 23.54 -15.44
N ASN A 119 5.90 23.23 -14.18
CA ASN A 119 6.88 23.35 -13.09
C ASN A 119 7.90 22.19 -13.04
N PHE A 120 7.68 21.12 -13.79
CA PHE A 120 8.53 19.93 -13.82
C PHE A 120 8.78 19.48 -15.27
N PRO A 121 9.43 20.30 -16.10
CA PRO A 121 9.57 20.01 -17.54
C PRO A 121 10.39 18.75 -17.82
N ALA A 122 11.30 18.36 -16.93
CA ALA A 122 12.08 17.13 -17.08
C ALA A 122 11.27 15.84 -16.76
N GLY A 123 10.12 15.98 -16.11
CA GLY A 123 9.34 14.83 -15.63
C GLY A 123 10.03 14.07 -14.50
N GLY A 124 9.60 12.84 -14.27
CA GLY A 124 10.13 11.96 -13.23
C GLY A 124 11.25 11.06 -13.76
N LYS A 125 12.51 11.30 -13.42
CA LYS A 125 13.67 10.49 -13.86
C LYS A 125 13.42 8.99 -13.65
N MET A 126 13.06 8.56 -12.42
CA MET A 126 12.84 7.14 -12.10
C MET A 126 11.66 6.56 -12.87
N THR A 127 10.53 7.25 -12.93
CA THR A 127 9.32 6.71 -13.56
C THR A 127 9.46 6.55 -15.06
N GLN A 128 10.18 7.44 -15.73
CA GLN A 128 10.51 7.31 -17.15
C GLN A 128 11.50 6.16 -17.41
N ALA A 129 12.49 5.96 -16.52
CA ALA A 129 13.39 4.83 -16.61
C ALA A 129 12.67 3.49 -16.41
N LEU A 130 11.73 3.42 -15.46
CA LEU A 130 10.88 2.23 -15.27
C LEU A 130 9.96 1.98 -16.47
N GLU A 131 9.40 3.03 -17.07
CA GLU A 131 8.58 2.90 -18.29
C GLU A 131 9.37 2.31 -19.47
N ALA A 132 10.66 2.61 -19.57
CA ALA A 132 11.54 2.08 -20.62
C ALA A 132 11.98 0.62 -20.40
N LEU A 133 11.74 0.03 -19.22
CA LEU A 133 12.10 -1.37 -18.96
C LEU A 133 11.34 -2.31 -19.88
N THR A 134 12.03 -3.34 -20.32
CA THR A 134 11.48 -4.51 -21.01
C THR A 134 11.50 -5.72 -20.07
N ASN A 135 10.76 -6.77 -20.43
CA ASN A 135 10.84 -8.02 -19.70
C ASN A 135 12.30 -8.50 -19.58
N ASP A 136 12.60 -9.16 -18.47
CA ASP A 136 13.93 -9.58 -18.03
C ASP A 136 14.88 -8.46 -17.57
N SER A 137 14.50 -7.18 -17.70
CA SER A 137 15.24 -6.09 -17.04
C SER A 137 15.24 -6.27 -15.52
N CYS A 138 16.31 -5.86 -14.86
CA CYS A 138 16.43 -5.95 -13.41
C CYS A 138 16.41 -4.55 -12.75
N VAL A 139 15.81 -4.48 -11.57
CA VAL A 139 15.82 -3.29 -10.72
C VAL A 139 16.25 -3.67 -9.31
N ASP A 140 17.16 -2.89 -8.75
CA ASP A 140 17.60 -3.07 -7.37
C ASP A 140 16.55 -2.52 -6.39
N VAL A 141 16.21 -3.33 -5.39
CA VAL A 141 15.22 -3.03 -4.36
C VAL A 141 15.85 -3.16 -2.99
N SER A 142 15.56 -2.24 -2.08
CA SER A 142 15.96 -2.34 -0.67
C SER A 142 14.78 -2.00 0.26
N GLY A 143 14.79 -2.59 1.45
CA GLY A 143 13.72 -2.42 2.43
C GLY A 143 13.73 -3.54 3.48
N PRO A 144 12.75 -3.53 4.40
CA PRO A 144 11.63 -2.59 4.57
C PRO A 144 12.09 -1.17 4.95
N CYS A 145 11.35 -0.16 4.49
CA CYS A 145 11.53 1.24 4.84
C CYS A 145 10.21 1.85 5.32
N GLY A 146 10.29 3.00 5.99
CA GLY A 146 9.14 3.70 6.53
C GLY A 146 9.00 3.56 8.04
N ASN A 147 8.21 4.45 8.62
CA ASN A 147 8.02 4.54 10.07
C ASN A 147 6.65 4.02 10.52
N LEU A 148 5.71 3.78 9.60
CA LEU A 148 4.40 3.25 9.92
C LEU A 148 4.37 1.75 9.69
N VAL A 149 3.86 1.01 10.67
CA VAL A 149 3.57 -0.43 10.58
C VAL A 149 2.15 -0.68 11.08
N TYR A 150 1.38 -1.39 10.29
CA TYR A 150 0.05 -1.88 10.65
C TYR A 150 0.12 -3.35 11.08
N ASN A 151 -0.35 -3.62 12.29
CA ASN A 151 -0.27 -4.95 12.92
C ASN A 151 -1.61 -5.71 12.97
N GLY A 152 -2.64 -5.20 12.25
CA GLY A 152 -4.00 -5.75 12.29
C GLY A 152 -4.87 -5.11 13.38
N ASP A 153 -6.19 -5.33 13.28
CA ASP A 153 -7.20 -4.89 14.26
C ASP A 153 -7.09 -3.41 14.67
N GLY A 154 -6.82 -2.52 13.68
CA GLY A 154 -6.65 -1.09 13.93
C GLY A 154 -5.38 -0.68 14.67
N CYS A 155 -4.45 -1.60 14.87
CA CYS A 155 -3.21 -1.35 15.63
C CYS A 155 -2.09 -0.85 14.70
N PHE A 156 -1.66 0.40 14.91
CA PHE A 156 -0.50 0.99 14.24
C PHE A 156 0.65 1.20 15.19
N GLU A 157 1.86 1.02 14.69
CA GLU A 157 3.10 1.42 15.33
C GLU A 157 3.80 2.46 14.45
N ILE A 158 4.02 3.66 14.99
CA ILE A 158 4.79 4.72 14.34
C ILE A 158 6.16 4.75 15.02
N LYS A 159 7.21 4.62 14.19
CA LYS A 159 8.62 4.65 14.60
C LYS A 159 9.23 6.02 14.28
N GLY A 160 10.46 6.26 14.68
CA GLY A 160 11.21 7.48 14.38
C GLY A 160 11.28 8.46 15.54
N SER A 161 11.23 9.77 15.24
CA SER A 161 11.46 10.83 16.23
C SER A 161 10.34 10.99 17.27
N ASN A 162 9.13 10.56 16.96
CA ASN A 162 7.97 10.57 17.88
C ASN A 162 7.28 9.21 17.87
N PRO A 163 7.88 8.18 18.48
CA PRO A 163 7.38 6.82 18.44
C PRO A 163 6.09 6.71 19.27
N ARG A 164 5.06 6.11 18.67
CA ARG A 164 3.78 5.89 19.33
C ARG A 164 3.04 4.70 18.76
N LYS A 165 2.17 4.12 19.59
CA LYS A 165 1.21 3.09 19.19
C LYS A 165 -0.18 3.70 19.16
N ILE A 166 -0.94 3.36 18.14
CA ILE A 166 -2.29 3.85 17.92
C ILE A 166 -3.18 2.63 17.76
N HIS A 167 -4.36 2.68 18.37
CA HIS A 167 -5.41 1.72 18.14
C HIS A 167 -6.65 2.50 17.67
N ALA A 168 -7.03 2.31 16.41
CA ALA A 168 -8.14 3.01 15.78
C ALA A 168 -9.10 2.02 15.15
N LYS A 169 -10.38 2.11 15.52
CA LYS A 169 -11.45 1.31 14.91
C LYS A 169 -11.90 1.87 13.56
N ARG A 170 -11.57 3.14 13.30
CA ARG A 170 -11.99 3.89 12.12
C ARG A 170 -10.79 4.58 11.49
N ILE A 171 -10.48 4.21 10.26
CA ILE A 171 -9.36 4.78 9.51
C ILE A 171 -9.89 5.64 8.37
N SER A 172 -9.57 6.93 8.41
CA SER A 172 -9.80 7.88 7.34
C SER A 172 -8.58 7.95 6.44
N MET A 173 -8.74 7.67 5.16
CA MET A 173 -7.66 7.70 4.17
C MET A 173 -7.93 8.81 3.16
N ILE A 174 -6.97 9.72 2.97
CA ILE A 174 -7.08 10.81 2.01
C ILE A 174 -5.87 10.75 1.09
N CYS A 175 -6.10 10.52 -0.19
CA CYS A 175 -4.99 10.41 -1.11
C CYS A 175 -5.22 11.10 -2.45
N GLY A 176 -4.11 11.39 -3.17
CA GLY A 176 -4.11 11.98 -4.49
C GLY A 176 -3.23 11.22 -5.48
N GLY A 177 -3.79 10.85 -6.63
CA GLY A 177 -3.08 10.17 -7.70
C GLY A 177 -2.38 8.89 -7.23
N SER A 178 -1.06 8.79 -7.45
CA SER A 178 -0.24 7.64 -7.03
C SER A 178 -0.10 7.48 -5.51
N GLY A 179 -0.54 8.47 -4.71
CA GLY A 179 -0.65 8.34 -3.25
C GLY A 179 -1.68 7.29 -2.80
N LEU A 180 -2.40 6.71 -3.73
CA LEU A 180 -3.28 5.55 -3.49
C LEU A 180 -2.50 4.31 -2.99
N THR A 181 -1.29 4.08 -3.48
CA THR A 181 -0.60 2.77 -3.28
C THR A 181 -0.41 2.38 -1.81
N PRO A 182 0.00 3.26 -0.86
CA PRO A 182 0.04 2.89 0.55
C PRO A 182 -1.35 2.70 1.16
N MET A 183 -2.37 3.42 0.69
CA MET A 183 -3.75 3.23 1.13
C MET A 183 -4.29 1.88 0.67
N TYR A 184 -4.10 1.55 -0.61
CA TYR A 184 -4.55 0.28 -1.19
C TYR A 184 -3.89 -0.94 -0.52
N GLN A 185 -2.60 -0.85 -0.20
CA GLN A 185 -1.90 -1.89 0.57
C GLN A 185 -2.61 -2.17 1.91
N LEU A 186 -2.95 -1.11 2.65
CA LEU A 186 -3.63 -1.22 3.95
C LEU A 186 -5.09 -1.64 3.81
N ILE A 187 -5.83 -1.11 2.84
CA ILE A 187 -7.21 -1.51 2.54
C ILE A 187 -7.27 -3.03 2.31
N LYS A 188 -6.40 -3.55 1.43
CA LYS A 188 -6.34 -4.99 1.18
C LYS A 188 -5.95 -5.78 2.42
N ALA A 189 -4.98 -5.33 3.18
CA ALA A 189 -4.54 -6.02 4.40
C ALA A 189 -5.65 -6.13 5.45
N ILE A 190 -6.49 -5.09 5.57
CA ILE A 190 -7.61 -5.05 6.50
C ILE A 190 -8.76 -5.90 5.99
N ILE A 191 -9.22 -5.69 4.75
CA ILE A 191 -10.42 -6.35 4.21
C ILE A 191 -10.22 -7.85 4.01
N MET A 192 -8.99 -8.27 3.65
CA MET A 192 -8.71 -9.70 3.42
C MET A 192 -8.35 -10.47 4.71
N SER A 193 -8.43 -9.82 5.86
CA SER A 193 -8.27 -10.46 7.16
C SER A 193 -9.64 -10.85 7.72
N ASP A 194 -9.85 -12.14 7.98
CA ASP A 194 -11.11 -12.67 8.52
C ASP A 194 -11.45 -12.13 9.93
N THR A 195 -10.48 -11.55 10.63
CA THR A 195 -10.64 -11.09 12.02
C THR A 195 -10.61 -9.58 12.15
N ASP A 196 -10.12 -8.85 11.16
CA ASP A 196 -9.95 -7.40 11.23
C ASP A 196 -11.26 -6.68 10.89
N THR A 197 -11.88 -6.07 11.89
CA THR A 197 -13.15 -5.35 11.76
C THR A 197 -12.99 -3.84 11.64
N THR A 198 -11.77 -3.36 11.42
CA THR A 198 -11.46 -1.93 11.27
C THR A 198 -12.21 -1.33 10.09
N LYS A 199 -12.93 -0.23 10.33
CA LYS A 199 -13.67 0.48 9.28
C LYS A 199 -12.79 1.45 8.55
N ILE A 200 -12.96 1.55 7.22
CA ILE A 200 -12.15 2.37 6.34
C ILE A 200 -13.04 3.34 5.54
N ALA A 201 -12.63 4.60 5.48
CA ALA A 201 -13.21 5.59 4.59
C ALA A 201 -12.09 6.20 3.73
N LEU A 202 -12.19 6.04 2.41
CA LEU A 202 -11.23 6.56 1.44
C LEU A 202 -11.82 7.77 0.70
N LEU A 203 -11.13 8.92 0.81
CA LEU A 203 -11.34 10.11 -0.03
C LEU A 203 -10.20 10.21 -1.03
N TYR A 204 -10.48 9.98 -2.32
CA TYR A 204 -9.48 9.84 -3.35
C TYR A 204 -9.61 10.92 -4.45
N ALA A 205 -8.59 11.78 -4.54
CA ALA A 205 -8.54 12.91 -5.44
C ALA A 205 -7.68 12.64 -6.68
N ASN A 206 -8.19 13.02 -7.85
CA ASN A 206 -7.51 12.89 -9.14
C ASN A 206 -7.79 14.10 -10.05
N LYS A 207 -7.14 14.17 -11.20
CA LYS A 207 -7.39 15.24 -12.18
C LYS A 207 -8.67 14.98 -12.97
N THR A 208 -8.81 13.79 -13.50
CA THR A 208 -9.96 13.31 -14.29
C THR A 208 -10.36 11.92 -13.80
N GLU A 209 -11.48 11.39 -14.27
CA GLU A 209 -11.90 10.01 -14.00
C GLU A 209 -10.88 8.99 -14.52
N ASP A 210 -10.31 9.22 -15.71
CA ASP A 210 -9.30 8.34 -16.33
C ASP A 210 -7.98 8.26 -15.55
N ASP A 211 -7.75 9.21 -14.63
CA ASP A 211 -6.60 9.19 -13.71
C ASP A 211 -6.82 8.36 -12.46
N ILE A 212 -8.05 7.90 -12.20
CA ILE A 212 -8.38 7.12 -10.98
C ILE A 212 -7.82 5.72 -11.12
N LEU A 213 -6.72 5.46 -10.42
CA LEU A 213 -6.09 4.14 -10.42
C LEU A 213 -6.95 3.14 -9.64
N LEU A 214 -7.06 1.91 -10.15
CA LEU A 214 -7.77 0.79 -9.51
C LEU A 214 -9.24 1.11 -9.15
N LYS A 215 -9.92 1.94 -9.98
CA LYS A 215 -11.30 2.36 -9.68
C LYS A 215 -12.24 1.15 -9.56
N ASP A 216 -12.20 0.26 -10.53
CA ASP A 216 -13.07 -0.93 -10.55
C ASP A 216 -12.80 -1.87 -9.38
N GLU A 217 -11.53 -2.05 -8.98
CA GLU A 217 -11.16 -2.84 -7.81
C GLU A 217 -11.61 -2.19 -6.50
N LEU A 218 -11.49 -0.86 -6.38
CA LEU A 218 -11.95 -0.12 -5.21
C LEU A 218 -13.48 -0.16 -5.10
N ASP A 219 -14.19 0.02 -6.21
CA ASP A 219 -15.64 -0.07 -6.26
C ASP A 219 -16.11 -1.48 -5.90
N LYS A 220 -15.46 -2.51 -6.45
CA LYS A 220 -15.73 -3.91 -6.09
C LYS A 220 -15.47 -4.19 -4.60
N LEU A 221 -14.35 -3.71 -4.04
CA LEU A 221 -14.06 -3.88 -2.61
C LEU A 221 -15.13 -3.20 -1.74
N ARG A 222 -15.64 -2.02 -2.13
CA ARG A 222 -16.73 -1.33 -1.44
C ARG A 222 -18.02 -2.15 -1.51
N ASP A 223 -18.38 -2.63 -2.69
CA ASP A 223 -19.63 -3.34 -2.92
C ASP A 223 -19.66 -4.71 -2.22
N ASP A 224 -18.50 -5.38 -2.15
CA ASP A 224 -18.33 -6.64 -1.43
C ASP A 224 -18.25 -6.44 0.10
N ASN A 225 -17.88 -5.24 0.60
CA ASN A 225 -17.66 -4.97 2.03
C ASN A 225 -18.30 -3.64 2.48
N PRO A 226 -19.60 -3.41 2.25
CA PRO A 226 -20.26 -2.10 2.44
C PRO A 226 -20.26 -1.61 3.91
N GLU A 227 -20.22 -2.54 4.89
CA GLU A 227 -20.19 -2.21 6.31
C GLU A 227 -18.79 -1.81 6.81
N GLN A 228 -17.74 -2.17 6.07
CA GLN A 228 -16.35 -1.99 6.47
C GLN A 228 -15.61 -0.96 5.64
N PHE A 229 -15.90 -0.85 4.34
CA PHE A 229 -15.19 0.03 3.41
C PHE A 229 -16.14 0.95 2.65
N ARG A 230 -15.81 2.23 2.63
CA ARG A 230 -16.45 3.22 1.77
C ARG A 230 -15.40 4.04 1.03
N VAL A 231 -15.72 4.44 -0.19
CA VAL A 231 -14.87 5.28 -1.03
C VAL A 231 -15.67 6.44 -1.61
N TRP A 232 -15.05 7.62 -1.60
CA TRP A 232 -15.52 8.80 -2.29
C TRP A 232 -14.42 9.34 -3.20
N TYR A 233 -14.78 9.63 -4.44
CA TYR A 233 -13.87 10.18 -5.42
C TYR A 233 -14.08 11.69 -5.55
N THR A 234 -13.03 12.45 -5.88
CA THR A 234 -13.14 13.83 -6.35
C THR A 234 -12.20 14.05 -7.52
N VAL A 235 -12.66 14.76 -8.55
CA VAL A 235 -11.84 15.05 -9.73
C VAL A 235 -11.89 16.54 -10.08
N GLY A 236 -10.75 17.04 -10.59
CA GLY A 236 -10.65 18.46 -11.01
C GLY A 236 -11.44 18.78 -12.28
N SER A 237 -11.57 17.81 -13.19
CA SER A 237 -12.29 17.94 -14.47
C SER A 237 -13.20 16.72 -14.62
N PRO A 238 -14.46 16.82 -14.16
CA PRO A 238 -15.39 15.70 -14.19
C PRO A 238 -15.95 15.49 -15.60
N PRO A 239 -16.31 14.23 -15.96
CA PRO A 239 -17.14 13.95 -17.12
C PRO A 239 -18.60 14.37 -16.88
N SER A 240 -19.42 14.34 -17.93
CA SER A 240 -20.86 14.52 -17.79
C SER A 240 -21.45 13.44 -16.87
N ASN A 241 -22.36 13.83 -15.97
CA ASN A 241 -23.04 12.93 -15.01
C ASN A 241 -22.10 12.32 -13.95
N TRP A 242 -21.02 13.01 -13.57
CA TRP A 242 -20.14 12.60 -12.48
C TRP A 242 -20.88 12.60 -11.14
N PRO A 243 -21.01 11.45 -10.42
CA PRO A 243 -21.84 11.35 -9.23
C PRO A 243 -21.10 11.70 -7.92
N TYR A 244 -19.83 12.04 -7.99
CA TYR A 244 -18.95 12.28 -6.83
C TYR A 244 -18.51 13.74 -6.73
N GLY A 245 -17.48 14.01 -5.91
CA GLY A 245 -16.94 15.35 -5.68
C GLY A 245 -16.24 15.96 -6.88
N VAL A 246 -16.25 17.30 -6.94
CA VAL A 246 -15.56 18.08 -7.97
C VAL A 246 -14.61 19.07 -7.30
N GLY A 247 -13.39 19.16 -7.82
CA GLY A 247 -12.38 20.10 -7.34
C GLY A 247 -11.41 19.48 -6.35
N TYR A 248 -10.72 20.35 -5.61
CA TYR A 248 -9.77 19.96 -4.59
C TYR A 248 -10.48 19.48 -3.33
N VAL A 249 -9.79 18.63 -2.57
CA VAL A 249 -10.25 18.19 -1.25
C VAL A 249 -10.40 19.40 -0.32
N ASP A 250 -11.56 19.53 0.30
CA ASP A 250 -11.90 20.59 1.25
C ASP A 250 -12.48 20.02 2.56
N SER A 251 -12.77 20.90 3.53
CA SER A 251 -13.29 20.51 4.83
C SER A 251 -14.67 19.85 4.73
N ARG A 252 -15.54 20.34 3.83
CA ARG A 252 -16.88 19.80 3.63
C ARG A 252 -16.82 18.37 3.11
N MET A 253 -15.98 18.10 2.08
CA MET A 253 -15.77 16.73 1.58
C MET A 253 -15.25 15.80 2.67
N MET A 254 -14.37 16.29 3.55
CA MET A 254 -13.88 15.50 4.67
C MET A 254 -14.99 15.21 5.67
N GLU A 255 -15.75 16.22 6.11
CA GLU A 255 -16.86 16.04 7.06
C GLU A 255 -17.90 15.03 6.58
N GLU A 256 -18.22 15.06 5.26
CA GLU A 256 -19.23 14.20 4.67
C GLU A 256 -18.72 12.75 4.41
N HIS A 257 -17.42 12.57 4.08
CA HIS A 257 -16.94 11.31 3.52
C HIS A 257 -15.85 10.59 4.32
N ILE A 258 -15.25 11.22 5.33
CA ILE A 258 -14.34 10.52 6.25
C ILE A 258 -15.00 10.37 7.63
N PHE A 259 -14.33 9.69 8.55
CA PHE A 259 -14.84 9.55 9.91
C PHE A 259 -14.60 10.86 10.70
N PRO A 260 -15.47 11.22 11.63
CA PRO A 260 -15.22 12.34 12.52
C PRO A 260 -14.02 12.10 13.42
N ALA A 261 -13.33 13.17 13.81
CA ALA A 261 -12.27 13.11 14.79
C ALA A 261 -12.78 12.53 16.12
N GLY A 262 -12.00 11.68 16.76
CA GLY A 262 -12.38 11.03 18.01
C GLY A 262 -11.33 10.00 18.45
N PRO A 263 -11.46 9.44 19.66
CA PRO A 263 -10.43 8.57 20.25
C PRO A 263 -10.19 7.28 19.47
N ASP A 264 -11.18 6.82 18.69
CA ASP A 264 -11.09 5.62 17.86
C ASP A 264 -10.80 5.91 16.38
N SER A 265 -10.48 7.16 16.04
CA SER A 265 -10.27 7.60 14.66
C SER A 265 -8.81 7.95 14.39
N PHE A 266 -8.30 7.49 13.24
CA PHE A 266 -6.96 7.82 12.77
C PHE A 266 -6.99 8.14 11.28
N ALA A 267 -6.26 9.18 10.85
CA ALA A 267 -6.21 9.56 9.45
C ALA A 267 -4.85 9.25 8.83
N LEU A 268 -4.87 8.76 7.59
CA LEU A 268 -3.69 8.52 6.76
C LEU A 268 -3.78 9.41 5.53
N ILE A 269 -2.73 10.17 5.25
CA ILE A 269 -2.71 11.08 4.09
C ILE A 269 -1.51 10.82 3.21
N CYS A 270 -1.71 10.78 1.88
CA CYS A 270 -0.65 10.59 0.89
C CYS A 270 -0.98 11.28 -0.43
N GLY A 271 -0.06 12.07 -0.95
CA GLY A 271 -0.27 12.78 -2.21
C GLY A 271 0.79 13.83 -2.46
N PRO A 272 0.62 14.67 -3.50
CA PRO A 272 1.53 15.77 -3.77
C PRO A 272 1.68 16.72 -2.57
N PRO A 273 2.89 17.25 -2.28
CA PRO A 273 3.12 18.14 -1.15
C PRO A 273 2.13 19.33 -1.06
N PRO A 274 1.75 20.03 -2.16
CA PRO A 274 0.75 21.08 -2.09
C PRO A 274 -0.63 20.59 -1.61
N MET A 275 -1.07 19.38 -2.01
CA MET A 275 -2.31 18.80 -1.54
C MET A 275 -2.26 18.55 -0.02
N LEU A 276 -1.16 17.97 0.48
CA LEU A 276 -1.01 17.68 1.90
C LEU A 276 -0.97 18.96 2.73
N GLN A 277 -0.16 19.95 2.31
CA GLN A 277 0.10 21.17 3.07
C GLN A 277 -1.04 22.19 3.00
N SER A 278 -1.69 22.33 1.82
CA SER A 278 -2.70 23.38 1.60
C SER A 278 -4.13 22.88 1.70
N ALA A 279 -4.38 21.58 1.59
CA ALA A 279 -5.72 21.01 1.67
C ALA A 279 -5.85 20.01 2.84
N CYS A 280 -5.07 18.91 2.86
CA CYS A 280 -5.32 17.85 3.82
C CYS A 280 -5.12 18.28 5.28
N ILE A 281 -3.93 18.78 5.61
CA ILE A 281 -3.58 19.13 7.01
C ILE A 281 -4.44 20.27 7.56
N PRO A 282 -4.65 21.41 6.85
CA PRO A 282 -5.51 22.49 7.36
C PRO A 282 -6.95 22.05 7.57
N ASN A 283 -7.52 21.28 6.63
CA ASN A 283 -8.90 20.83 6.73
C ASN A 283 -9.09 19.75 7.80
N LEU A 284 -8.15 18.81 7.98
CA LEU A 284 -8.15 17.87 9.10
C LEU A 284 -8.19 18.61 10.44
N LYS A 285 -7.38 19.67 10.60
CA LYS A 285 -7.40 20.52 11.80
C LYS A 285 -8.76 21.19 11.98
N ALA A 286 -9.34 21.75 10.93
CA ALA A 286 -10.63 22.44 10.98
C ALA A 286 -11.76 21.52 11.47
N ILE A 287 -11.73 20.22 11.10
CA ILE A 287 -12.72 19.21 11.52
C ILE A 287 -12.31 18.45 12.80
N GLY A 288 -11.32 18.96 13.55
CA GLY A 288 -10.99 18.50 14.89
C GLY A 288 -9.89 17.43 15.00
N TYR A 289 -9.21 17.06 13.93
CA TYR A 289 -8.05 16.16 14.01
C TYR A 289 -6.82 16.89 14.56
N THR A 290 -6.23 16.36 15.61
CA THR A 290 -4.95 16.85 16.15
C THR A 290 -3.76 16.19 15.40
N PRO A 291 -2.53 16.73 15.51
CA PRO A 291 -1.34 16.15 14.88
C PRO A 291 -1.08 14.68 15.24
N ASP A 292 -1.52 14.24 16.41
CA ASP A 292 -1.37 12.84 16.86
C ASP A 292 -2.38 11.89 16.22
N MET A 293 -3.46 12.43 15.64
CA MET A 293 -4.55 11.67 15.04
C MET A 293 -4.36 11.42 13.54
N TYR A 294 -3.24 11.81 12.94
CA TYR A 294 -2.96 11.51 11.53
C TYR A 294 -1.49 11.19 11.27
N TYR A 295 -1.26 10.53 10.14
CA TYR A 295 0.08 10.25 9.60
C TYR A 295 0.13 10.63 8.12
N ALA A 296 1.20 11.34 7.72
CA ALA A 296 1.50 11.66 6.32
C ALA A 296 2.65 10.76 5.83
N PHE A 297 2.42 10.08 4.72
CA PHE A 297 3.43 9.25 4.08
C PHE A 297 4.50 10.07 3.37
#